data_a6581b1e08ab2e2f9dd403f8aebdedab
#
_entry.id   a6581b1e08ab2e2f9dd403f8aebdedab
#
_cell.length_a   1.000
_cell.length_b   1.000
_cell.length_c   1.000
_cell.angle_alpha   90.00
_cell.angle_beta   90.00
_cell.angle_gamma   90.00
#
_symmetry.space_group_name_H-M   'P 1'
#
loop_
_entity.id
_entity.type
_entity.pdbx_description
1 polymer ?
#
loop_
_entity_poly.entity_id
_entity_poly.type
_entity_poly.pdbx_seq_one_letter_code
_entity_poly.pdbx_strand_id
1 'polypeptide(L)'
;MLKSLAKWAFFIYNFIMEKEVIEQNKTTFIMLAKDDIKREGIDALLSWLETTDFFSAPASSKYHLSEEGGLCAHSLNVYERLVRLCESEYGEDGYNKESVAIIGLFHDLCKTNTYKVEMRNVKEDGVWVQKPYFTVDDNLPYGHGEKSVYMLSGFIKLTREEAMAINWHMGGFDLRVQGGSYDYNKAFNKFPLALLAHLADMQATFLDENQEQN
;
A
#
# COMPACT_ATOMS: atom_id res chain seq x y z
N MET A 1 -3.30 -6.78 -41.99
CA MET A 1 -2.08 -7.34 -41.43
C MET A 1 -1.23 -6.30 -40.67
N LEU A 2 -0.86 -5.15 -41.25
CA LEU A 2 -0.06 -4.11 -40.57
C LEU A 2 -0.70 -3.50 -39.28
N LYS A 3 -2.01 -3.29 -39.25
CA LYS A 3 -2.74 -2.78 -38.04
C LYS A 3 -2.74 -3.78 -36.87
N SER A 4 -2.66 -5.08 -37.15
CA SER A 4 -2.57 -6.13 -36.14
C SER A 4 -1.16 -6.17 -35.51
N LEU A 5 -0.09 -6.07 -36.32
CA LEU A 5 1.28 -6.03 -35.85
C LEU A 5 1.56 -4.78 -34.97
N ALA A 6 1.04 -3.61 -35.36
CA ALA A 6 1.18 -2.39 -34.57
C ALA A 6 0.45 -2.48 -33.22
N LYS A 7 -0.72 -3.11 -33.14
CA LYS A 7 -1.43 -3.37 -31.87
C LYS A 7 -0.63 -4.34 -30.96
N TRP A 8 -0.05 -5.40 -31.54
CA TRP A 8 0.77 -6.34 -30.78
C TRP A 8 2.07 -5.69 -30.28
N ALA A 9 2.75 -4.88 -31.12
CA ALA A 9 3.94 -4.15 -30.71
C ALA A 9 3.64 -3.15 -29.58
N PHE A 10 2.52 -2.43 -29.65
CA PHE A 10 2.08 -1.50 -28.60
C PHE A 10 1.72 -2.24 -27.31
N PHE A 11 1.04 -3.38 -27.38
CA PHE A 11 0.71 -4.20 -26.23
C PHE A 11 1.97 -4.77 -25.56
N ILE A 12 2.91 -5.29 -26.33
CA ILE A 12 4.20 -5.80 -25.81
C ILE A 12 5.02 -4.67 -25.18
N TYR A 13 5.05 -3.50 -25.80
CA TYR A 13 5.75 -2.32 -25.28
C TYR A 13 5.18 -1.89 -23.92
N ASN A 14 3.86 -1.73 -23.81
CA ASN A 14 3.23 -1.37 -22.53
C ASN A 14 3.46 -2.43 -21.46
N PHE A 15 3.32 -3.71 -21.79
CA PHE A 15 3.57 -4.81 -20.86
C PHE A 15 5.03 -4.84 -20.33
N ILE A 16 6.01 -4.51 -21.16
CA ILE A 16 7.43 -4.41 -20.76
C ILE A 16 7.60 -3.19 -19.84
N MET A 17 7.02 -2.05 -20.18
CA MET A 17 7.10 -0.82 -19.37
C MET A 17 6.45 -0.99 -18.00
N GLU A 18 5.30 -1.66 -17.93
CA GLU A 18 4.64 -1.98 -16.65
C GLU A 18 5.54 -2.84 -15.74
N LYS A 19 6.20 -3.87 -16.29
CA LYS A 19 7.14 -4.71 -15.53
C LYS A 19 8.37 -3.95 -15.06
N GLU A 20 8.93 -3.09 -15.88
CA GLU A 20 10.06 -2.23 -15.50
C GLU A 20 9.70 -1.30 -14.34
N VAL A 21 8.51 -0.73 -14.35
CA VAL A 21 8.02 0.13 -13.26
C VAL A 21 7.84 -0.67 -11.96
N ILE A 22 7.27 -1.88 -12.03
CA ILE A 22 7.11 -2.77 -10.86
C ILE A 22 8.49 -3.11 -10.24
N GLU A 23 9.47 -3.50 -11.04
CA GLU A 23 10.82 -3.80 -10.57
C GLU A 23 11.55 -2.57 -10.03
N GLN A 24 11.34 -1.41 -10.62
CA GLN A 24 11.88 -0.14 -10.11
C GLN A 24 11.25 0.22 -8.76
N ASN A 25 9.95 0.09 -8.61
CA ASN A 25 9.25 0.32 -7.34
C ASN A 25 9.75 -0.65 -6.26
N LYS A 26 9.89 -1.94 -6.57
CA LYS A 26 10.46 -2.94 -5.66
C LYS A 26 11.87 -2.54 -5.22
N THR A 27 12.73 -2.18 -6.16
CA THR A 27 14.11 -1.76 -5.88
C THR A 27 14.14 -0.52 -4.98
N THR A 28 13.32 0.48 -5.29
CA THR A 28 13.18 1.71 -4.50
C THR A 28 12.68 1.42 -3.09
N PHE A 29 11.65 0.58 -2.96
CA PHE A 29 11.10 0.18 -1.66
C PHE A 29 12.16 -0.48 -0.78
N ILE A 30 12.89 -1.47 -1.32
CA ILE A 30 13.94 -2.20 -0.58
C ILE A 30 15.08 -1.25 -0.20
N MET A 31 15.49 -0.36 -1.09
CA MET A 31 16.51 0.65 -0.82
C MET A 31 16.09 1.57 0.33
N LEU A 32 14.92 2.19 0.26
CA LEU A 32 14.39 3.07 1.30
C LEU A 32 14.26 2.35 2.65
N ALA A 33 13.72 1.12 2.64
CA ALA A 33 13.58 0.34 3.86
C ALA A 33 14.95 0.04 4.51
N LYS A 34 16.00 -0.28 3.72
CA LYS A 34 17.35 -0.53 4.23
C LYS A 34 18.07 0.73 4.67
N ASP A 35 17.83 1.85 3.98
CA ASP A 35 18.51 3.11 4.27
C ASP A 35 17.91 3.81 5.51
N ASP A 36 16.60 3.77 5.69
CA ASP A 36 15.93 4.50 6.76
C ASP A 36 15.64 3.64 8.00
N ILE A 37 15.53 2.32 7.87
CA ILE A 37 15.18 1.42 8.98
C ILE A 37 16.44 0.64 9.42
N LYS A 38 16.91 0.93 10.64
CA LYS A 38 18.08 0.23 11.25
C LYS A 38 17.69 -0.75 12.34
N ARG A 39 16.39 -1.01 12.48
CA ARG A 39 15.85 -1.88 13.50
C ARG A 39 16.16 -3.34 13.21
N GLU A 40 16.52 -4.09 14.26
CA GLU A 40 16.71 -5.53 14.16
C GLU A 40 15.48 -6.21 13.55
N GLY A 41 15.69 -7.14 12.62
CA GLY A 41 14.64 -7.89 11.94
C GLY A 41 14.20 -7.32 10.58
N ILE A 42 14.66 -6.12 10.18
CA ILE A 42 14.29 -5.54 8.88
C ILE A 42 14.73 -6.42 7.70
N ASP A 43 15.95 -6.98 7.73
CA ASP A 43 16.42 -7.85 6.65
C ASP A 43 15.60 -9.14 6.56
N ALA A 44 15.17 -9.69 7.69
CA ALA A 44 14.28 -10.86 7.71
C ALA A 44 12.90 -10.53 7.14
N LEU A 45 12.34 -9.35 7.48
CA LEU A 45 11.10 -8.86 6.91
C LEU A 45 11.19 -8.70 5.39
N LEU A 46 12.23 -8.03 4.89
CA LEU A 46 12.41 -7.81 3.45
C LEU A 46 12.60 -9.15 2.70
N SER A 47 13.39 -10.06 3.26
CA SER A 47 13.57 -11.40 2.69
C SER A 47 12.25 -12.19 2.65
N TRP A 48 11.42 -12.05 3.67
CA TRP A 48 10.10 -12.66 3.69
C TRP A 48 9.17 -12.05 2.64
N LEU A 49 9.14 -10.70 2.49
CA LEU A 49 8.34 -10.03 1.47
C LEU A 49 8.67 -10.51 0.05
N GLU A 50 9.94 -10.79 -0.24
CA GLU A 50 10.35 -11.34 -1.54
C GLU A 50 9.82 -12.76 -1.82
N THR A 51 9.38 -13.50 -0.79
CA THR A 51 8.73 -14.81 -0.93
C THR A 51 7.20 -14.73 -1.06
N THR A 52 6.65 -13.53 -0.98
CA THR A 52 5.20 -13.27 -0.99
C THR A 52 4.80 -12.52 -2.27
N ASP A 53 3.52 -12.20 -2.38
CA ASP A 53 2.98 -11.39 -3.48
C ASP A 53 3.06 -9.87 -3.22
N PHE A 54 3.65 -9.39 -2.13
CA PHE A 54 3.65 -7.97 -1.74
C PHE A 54 4.04 -7.02 -2.89
N PHE A 55 5.07 -7.39 -3.67
CA PHE A 55 5.55 -6.57 -4.78
C PHE A 55 4.73 -6.70 -6.07
N SER A 56 3.83 -7.67 -6.15
CA SER A 56 2.94 -7.89 -7.28
C SER A 56 1.45 -7.75 -6.94
N ALA A 57 1.10 -7.70 -5.64
CA ALA A 57 -0.28 -7.55 -5.20
C ALA A 57 -0.86 -6.18 -5.60
N PRO A 58 -2.18 -6.06 -5.81
CA PRO A 58 -2.86 -4.78 -6.00
C PRO A 58 -3.00 -4.02 -4.67
N ALA A 59 -3.08 -2.70 -4.72
CA ALA A 59 -3.40 -1.89 -3.54
C ALA A 59 -4.87 -2.07 -3.09
N SER A 60 -5.76 -2.33 -4.02
CA SER A 60 -7.17 -2.59 -3.76
C SER A 60 -7.74 -3.61 -4.77
N SER A 61 -8.88 -4.23 -4.45
CA SER A 61 -9.57 -5.11 -5.39
C SER A 61 -10.35 -4.37 -6.48
N LYS A 62 -10.62 -3.06 -6.32
CA LYS A 62 -11.55 -2.34 -7.19
C LYS A 62 -11.27 -0.84 -7.34
N TYR A 63 -10.60 -0.22 -6.36
CA TYR A 63 -10.43 1.24 -6.30
C TYR A 63 -9.06 1.65 -6.86
N HIS A 64 -8.28 2.42 -6.11
CA HIS A 64 -6.95 2.88 -6.47
C HIS A 64 -5.98 1.71 -6.70
N LEU A 65 -5.12 1.82 -7.71
CA LEU A 65 -4.07 0.86 -8.05
C LEU A 65 -4.52 -0.63 -7.96
N SER A 66 -5.70 -0.92 -8.55
CA SER A 66 -6.26 -2.27 -8.65
C SER A 66 -5.58 -3.05 -9.79
N GLU A 67 -4.25 -3.10 -9.76
CA GLU A 67 -3.38 -3.68 -10.78
C GLU A 67 -2.15 -4.33 -10.17
N GLU A 68 -1.40 -5.09 -10.96
CA GLU A 68 -0.17 -5.75 -10.52
C GLU A 68 0.86 -4.71 -10.05
N GLY A 69 1.46 -4.95 -8.86
CA GLY A 69 2.43 -4.03 -8.25
C GLY A 69 1.83 -2.82 -7.52
N GLY A 70 0.49 -2.69 -7.54
CA GLY A 70 -0.22 -1.55 -6.95
C GLY A 70 0.06 -1.36 -5.46
N LEU A 71 0.18 -2.45 -4.68
CA LEU A 71 0.45 -2.37 -3.24
C LEU A 71 1.82 -1.73 -2.94
N CYS A 72 2.85 -2.12 -3.65
CA CYS A 72 4.18 -1.54 -3.50
C CYS A 72 4.19 -0.06 -3.91
N ALA A 73 3.57 0.29 -5.05
CA ALA A 73 3.46 1.67 -5.51
C ALA A 73 2.71 2.55 -4.50
N HIS A 74 1.58 2.09 -3.97
CA HIS A 74 0.81 2.76 -2.92
C HIS A 74 1.65 3.00 -1.66
N SER A 75 2.37 1.98 -1.19
CA SER A 75 3.25 2.10 -0.02
C SER A 75 4.32 3.18 -0.20
N LEU A 76 4.91 3.28 -1.40
CA LEU A 76 5.86 4.36 -1.74
C LEU A 76 5.20 5.73 -1.75
N ASN A 77 4.02 5.87 -2.35
CA ASN A 77 3.27 7.12 -2.38
C ASN A 77 2.90 7.59 -0.97
N VAL A 78 2.44 6.67 -0.12
CA VAL A 78 2.10 6.99 1.28
C VAL A 78 3.35 7.39 2.07
N TYR A 79 4.48 6.69 1.89
CA TYR A 79 5.75 7.06 2.50
C TYR A 79 6.16 8.50 2.11
N GLU A 80 6.14 8.83 0.82
CA GLU A 80 6.51 10.16 0.32
C GLU A 80 5.57 11.25 0.87
N ARG A 81 4.25 11.01 0.90
CA ARG A 81 3.27 11.92 1.49
C ARG A 81 3.49 12.12 2.98
N LEU A 82 3.78 11.04 3.72
CA LEU A 82 4.02 11.10 5.16
C LEU A 82 5.31 11.88 5.48
N VAL A 83 6.38 11.68 4.70
CA VAL A 83 7.61 12.49 4.83
C VAL A 83 7.28 13.97 4.66
N ARG A 84 6.61 14.36 3.57
CA ARG A 84 6.24 15.77 3.30
C ARG A 84 5.37 16.38 4.40
N LEU A 85 4.41 15.61 4.94
CA LEU A 85 3.58 16.07 6.05
C LEU A 85 4.40 16.27 7.32
N CYS A 86 5.30 15.33 7.65
CA CYS A 86 6.17 15.47 8.82
C CYS A 86 7.14 16.64 8.67
N GLU A 87 7.73 16.86 7.50
CA GLU A 87 8.59 18.01 7.22
C GLU A 87 7.85 19.34 7.36
N SER A 88 6.62 19.40 6.88
CA SER A 88 5.77 20.60 7.00
C SER A 88 5.41 20.92 8.44
N GLU A 89 5.14 19.90 9.28
CA GLU A 89 4.68 20.10 10.66
C GLU A 89 5.85 20.29 11.65
N TYR A 90 6.97 19.61 11.43
CA TYR A 90 8.06 19.52 12.41
C TYR A 90 9.41 20.04 11.91
N GLY A 91 9.53 20.33 10.60
CA GLY A 91 10.81 20.57 9.95
C GLY A 91 11.59 19.29 9.67
N GLU A 92 12.62 19.38 8.83
CA GLU A 92 13.41 18.25 8.30
C GLU A 92 14.01 17.32 9.36
N ASP A 93 14.42 17.88 10.49
CA ASP A 93 15.04 17.14 11.60
C ASP A 93 14.12 16.97 12.83
N GLY A 94 12.85 17.39 12.71
CA GLY A 94 11.91 17.44 13.85
C GLY A 94 11.13 16.15 14.09
N TYR A 95 11.35 15.09 13.31
CA TYR A 95 10.63 13.83 13.41
C TYR A 95 11.57 12.61 13.30
N ASN A 96 11.09 11.45 13.73
CA ASN A 96 11.84 10.20 13.61
C ASN A 96 11.67 9.60 12.21
N LYS A 97 12.70 9.73 11.35
CA LYS A 97 12.70 9.25 9.96
C LYS A 97 12.48 7.73 9.89
N GLU A 98 13.05 6.93 10.82
CA GLU A 98 12.83 5.49 10.88
C GLU A 98 11.37 5.14 11.14
N SER A 99 10.71 5.81 12.09
CA SER A 99 9.28 5.59 12.37
C SER A 99 8.40 5.95 11.16
N VAL A 100 8.72 7.05 10.46
CA VAL A 100 8.01 7.47 9.25
C VAL A 100 8.17 6.43 8.14
N ALA A 101 9.38 5.88 7.95
CA ALA A 101 9.63 4.83 6.97
C ALA A 101 8.87 3.53 7.32
N ILE A 102 8.87 3.11 8.59
CA ILE A 102 8.12 1.93 9.05
C ILE A 102 6.63 2.11 8.79
N ILE A 103 6.06 3.25 9.15
CA ILE A 103 4.64 3.51 8.98
C ILE A 103 4.29 3.58 7.50
N GLY A 104 4.97 4.43 6.72
CA GLY A 104 4.63 4.66 5.31
C GLY A 104 4.77 3.40 4.45
N LEU A 105 5.89 2.68 4.59
CA LEU A 105 6.17 1.52 3.76
C LEU A 105 5.35 0.27 4.15
N PHE A 106 4.93 0.13 5.42
CA PHE A 106 4.33 -1.12 5.90
C PHE A 106 2.92 -0.99 6.49
N HIS A 107 2.26 0.19 6.39
CA HIS A 107 0.91 0.36 6.94
C HIS A 107 -0.09 -0.67 6.40
N ASP A 108 0.06 -1.03 5.13
CA ASP A 108 -0.81 -1.94 4.39
C ASP A 108 -0.25 -3.38 4.23
N LEU A 109 0.68 -3.78 5.10
CA LEU A 109 1.26 -5.13 5.08
C LEU A 109 0.19 -6.24 5.15
N CYS A 110 -0.97 -5.94 5.73
CA CYS A 110 -2.13 -6.83 5.81
C CYS A 110 -2.66 -7.32 4.44
N LYS A 111 -2.35 -6.59 3.36
CA LYS A 111 -2.79 -6.93 2.00
C LYS A 111 -1.94 -8.03 1.34
N THR A 112 -0.79 -8.38 1.95
CA THR A 112 0.08 -9.47 1.47
C THR A 112 -0.63 -10.80 1.49
N ASN A 113 -0.59 -11.54 0.37
CA ASN A 113 -1.25 -12.84 0.18
C ASN A 113 -2.76 -12.81 0.50
N THR A 114 -3.43 -11.70 0.21
CA THR A 114 -4.84 -11.45 0.53
C THR A 114 -5.73 -11.46 -0.72
N TYR A 115 -5.15 -11.33 -1.90
CA TYR A 115 -5.90 -11.27 -3.14
C TYR A 115 -5.74 -12.53 -3.98
N LYS A 116 -6.80 -12.86 -4.74
CA LYS A 116 -6.77 -13.84 -5.83
C LYS A 116 -7.38 -13.24 -7.09
N VAL A 117 -6.99 -13.77 -8.24
CA VAL A 117 -7.57 -13.39 -9.53
C VAL A 117 -8.73 -14.32 -9.86
N GLU A 118 -9.89 -13.75 -10.16
CA GLU A 118 -11.07 -14.44 -10.68
C GLU A 118 -11.47 -13.84 -12.05
N MET A 119 -12.29 -14.57 -12.80
CA MET A 119 -12.80 -14.11 -14.10
C MET A 119 -14.25 -13.65 -13.97
N ARG A 120 -14.58 -12.48 -14.53
CA ARG A 120 -15.97 -12.01 -14.62
C ARG A 120 -16.37 -11.72 -16.07
N ASN A 121 -17.65 -11.91 -16.37
CA ASN A 121 -18.20 -11.51 -17.66
C ASN A 121 -18.46 -9.99 -17.68
N VAL A 122 -17.90 -9.30 -18.65
CA VAL A 122 -18.07 -7.87 -18.87
C VAL A 122 -18.60 -7.66 -20.29
N LYS A 123 -19.54 -6.74 -20.48
CA LYS A 123 -20.08 -6.42 -21.81
C LYS A 123 -19.29 -5.25 -22.41
N GLU A 124 -18.53 -5.53 -23.48
CA GLU A 124 -17.77 -4.53 -24.24
C GLU A 124 -18.27 -4.48 -25.68
N ASP A 125 -18.60 -3.31 -26.16
CA ASP A 125 -19.13 -3.07 -27.53
C ASP A 125 -20.28 -4.02 -27.89
N GLY A 126 -21.12 -4.37 -26.90
CA GLY A 126 -22.25 -5.28 -27.09
C GLY A 126 -21.93 -6.78 -26.99
N VAL A 127 -20.67 -7.15 -26.87
CA VAL A 127 -20.18 -8.54 -26.76
C VAL A 127 -19.79 -8.86 -25.33
N TRP A 128 -20.15 -10.08 -24.86
CA TRP A 128 -19.69 -10.55 -23.55
C TRP A 128 -18.28 -11.12 -23.65
N VAL A 129 -17.35 -10.54 -22.85
CA VAL A 129 -15.97 -10.98 -22.73
C VAL A 129 -15.64 -11.33 -21.28
N GLN A 130 -14.74 -12.28 -21.06
CA GLN A 130 -14.25 -12.59 -19.73
C GLN A 130 -13.03 -11.71 -19.41
N LYS A 131 -13.06 -11.03 -18.26
CA LYS A 131 -11.94 -10.23 -17.77
C LYS A 131 -11.51 -10.68 -16.38
N PRO A 132 -10.19 -10.70 -16.12
CA PRO A 132 -9.68 -10.93 -14.77
C PRO A 132 -10.03 -9.75 -13.86
N TYR A 133 -10.21 -10.04 -12.59
CA TYR A 133 -10.37 -9.04 -11.54
C TYR A 133 -9.88 -9.61 -10.22
N PHE A 134 -9.47 -8.74 -9.30
CA PHE A 134 -9.03 -9.14 -7.98
C PHE A 134 -10.21 -9.31 -7.03
N THR A 135 -10.19 -10.40 -6.25
CA THR A 135 -11.11 -10.64 -5.13
C THR A 135 -10.32 -10.86 -3.85
N VAL A 136 -10.96 -10.61 -2.71
CA VAL A 136 -10.35 -10.85 -1.40
C VAL A 136 -10.49 -12.33 -1.04
N ASP A 137 -9.37 -12.95 -0.66
CA ASP A 137 -9.28 -14.33 -0.14
C ASP A 137 -8.38 -14.34 1.10
N ASP A 138 -8.86 -13.70 2.17
CA ASP A 138 -8.08 -13.46 3.37
C ASP A 138 -8.12 -14.66 4.32
N ASN A 139 -6.98 -15.35 4.46
CA ASN A 139 -6.80 -16.48 5.35
C ASN A 139 -6.43 -16.09 6.80
N LEU A 140 -6.27 -14.79 7.08
CA LEU A 140 -5.95 -14.27 8.41
C LEU A 140 -6.90 -13.11 8.77
N PRO A 141 -8.15 -13.41 9.18
CA PRO A 141 -9.23 -12.43 9.32
C PRO A 141 -9.10 -11.56 10.57
N TYR A 142 -8.07 -10.73 10.63
CA TYR A 142 -7.94 -9.62 11.57
C TYR A 142 -8.60 -8.35 11.01
N GLY A 143 -8.75 -7.32 11.85
CA GLY A 143 -9.02 -5.97 11.37
C GLY A 143 -7.87 -5.46 10.50
N HIS A 144 -8.13 -4.52 9.59
CA HIS A 144 -7.17 -4.09 8.57
C HIS A 144 -5.83 -3.63 9.16
N GLY A 145 -5.83 -2.58 9.98
CA GLY A 145 -4.61 -2.08 10.61
C GLY A 145 -4.04 -3.01 11.67
N GLU A 146 -4.91 -3.73 12.41
CA GLU A 146 -4.48 -4.73 13.40
C GLU A 146 -3.68 -5.86 12.76
N LYS A 147 -4.09 -6.33 11.57
CA LYS A 147 -3.38 -7.35 10.81
C LYS A 147 -1.98 -6.87 10.41
N SER A 148 -1.86 -5.63 9.91
CA SER A 148 -0.55 -5.05 9.58
C SER A 148 0.37 -4.98 10.80
N VAL A 149 -0.13 -4.49 11.93
CA VAL A 149 0.64 -4.46 13.20
C VAL A 149 1.04 -5.85 13.65
N TYR A 150 0.12 -6.82 13.62
CA TYR A 150 0.40 -8.21 13.99
C TYR A 150 1.52 -8.82 13.13
N MET A 151 1.40 -8.71 11.80
CA MET A 151 2.37 -9.27 10.87
C MET A 151 3.75 -8.61 11.03
N LEU A 152 3.78 -7.28 11.11
CA LEU A 152 5.02 -6.51 11.25
C LEU A 152 5.74 -6.80 12.59
N SER A 153 4.96 -6.95 13.67
CA SER A 153 5.50 -7.28 15.01
C SER A 153 6.17 -8.66 15.08
N GLY A 154 5.92 -9.53 14.10
CA GLY A 154 6.63 -10.82 13.97
C GLY A 154 8.08 -10.67 13.52
N PHE A 155 8.46 -9.50 13.00
CA PHE A 155 9.81 -9.25 12.47
C PHE A 155 10.53 -8.14 13.23
N ILE A 156 9.87 -6.99 13.44
CA ILE A 156 10.46 -5.81 14.07
C ILE A 156 9.67 -5.40 15.30
N LYS A 157 10.35 -4.84 16.29
CA LYS A 157 9.71 -4.30 17.50
C LYS A 157 9.18 -2.90 17.20
N LEU A 158 7.86 -2.73 17.17
CA LEU A 158 7.21 -1.43 16.98
C LEU A 158 7.21 -0.60 18.28
N THR A 159 7.35 0.71 18.14
CA THR A 159 6.95 1.66 19.17
C THR A 159 5.44 1.72 19.29
N ARG A 160 4.92 2.29 20.39
CA ARG A 160 3.46 2.47 20.54
C ARG A 160 2.89 3.41 19.50
N GLU A 161 3.62 4.45 19.12
CA GLU A 161 3.19 5.41 18.12
C GLU A 161 3.11 4.78 16.73
N GLU A 162 4.14 4.04 16.31
CA GLU A 162 4.13 3.29 15.05
C GLU A 162 2.96 2.30 14.98
N ALA A 163 2.78 1.51 16.05
CA ALA A 163 1.67 0.56 16.12
C ALA A 163 0.31 1.26 16.05
N MET A 164 0.12 2.41 16.70
CA MET A 164 -1.14 3.17 16.62
C MET A 164 -1.32 3.84 15.27
N ALA A 165 -0.26 4.36 14.65
CA ALA A 165 -0.32 4.95 13.33
C ALA A 165 -0.74 3.90 12.28
N ILE A 166 -0.10 2.74 12.27
CA ILE A 166 -0.46 1.63 11.38
C ILE A 166 -1.85 1.10 11.69
N ASN A 167 -2.20 0.93 12.97
CA ASN A 167 -3.50 0.37 13.38
C ASN A 167 -4.69 1.25 12.97
N TRP A 168 -4.53 2.58 12.94
CA TRP A 168 -5.61 3.53 12.70
C TRP A 168 -5.46 4.36 11.42
N HIS A 169 -4.55 3.97 10.48
CA HIS A 169 -4.35 4.72 9.24
C HIS A 169 -5.64 4.84 8.40
N MET A 170 -6.52 3.85 8.44
CA MET A 170 -7.83 3.93 7.78
C MET A 170 -8.78 4.99 8.36
N GLY A 171 -8.53 5.49 9.57
CA GLY A 171 -9.35 6.53 10.21
C GLY A 171 -10.84 6.18 10.22
N GLY A 172 -11.66 7.07 9.68
CA GLY A 172 -13.12 6.89 9.59
C GLY A 172 -13.59 5.76 8.66
N PHE A 173 -12.73 5.25 7.80
CA PHE A 173 -13.03 4.12 6.90
C PHE A 173 -12.83 2.75 7.54
N ASP A 174 -12.24 2.71 8.75
CA ASP A 174 -12.09 1.46 9.50
C ASP A 174 -13.44 0.87 9.90
N LEU A 175 -13.61 -0.44 9.71
CA LEU A 175 -14.86 -1.14 10.02
C LEU A 175 -15.24 -1.03 11.50
N ARG A 176 -14.28 -0.92 12.41
CA ARG A 176 -14.53 -0.70 13.84
C ARG A 176 -15.18 0.66 14.08
N VAL A 177 -14.77 1.68 13.33
CA VAL A 177 -15.36 3.03 13.40
C VAL A 177 -16.76 3.03 12.81
N GLN A 178 -16.97 2.35 11.69
CA GLN A 178 -18.30 2.14 11.11
C GLN A 178 -19.21 1.34 12.06
N GLY A 179 -18.63 0.45 12.87
CA GLY A 179 -19.31 -0.29 13.94
C GLY A 179 -19.53 0.51 15.23
N GLY A 180 -19.15 1.80 15.27
CA GLY A 180 -19.39 2.70 16.39
C GLY A 180 -18.20 2.91 17.35
N SER A 181 -16.99 2.43 17.04
CA SER A 181 -15.80 2.75 17.83
C SER A 181 -15.32 4.17 17.54
N TYR A 182 -14.94 4.90 18.58
CA TYR A 182 -14.32 6.23 18.49
C TYR A 182 -12.85 6.24 18.92
N ASP A 183 -12.23 5.09 19.07
CA ASP A 183 -10.86 4.97 19.59
C ASP A 183 -9.80 5.57 18.67
N TYR A 184 -10.06 5.66 17.36
CA TYR A 184 -9.18 6.35 16.41
C TYR A 184 -8.99 7.84 16.80
N ASN A 185 -10.01 8.53 17.31
CA ASN A 185 -9.88 9.91 17.80
C ASN A 185 -8.91 10.00 18.99
N LYS A 186 -8.92 9.01 19.90
CA LYS A 186 -7.97 8.94 21.01
C LYS A 186 -6.55 8.67 20.50
N ALA A 187 -6.42 7.82 19.48
CA ALA A 187 -5.14 7.54 18.85
C ALA A 187 -4.57 8.81 18.20
N PHE A 188 -5.36 9.52 17.39
CA PHE A 188 -4.95 10.76 16.72
C PHE A 188 -4.56 11.87 17.72
N ASN A 189 -5.31 12.02 18.82
CA ASN A 189 -4.99 13.00 19.86
C ASN A 189 -3.69 12.68 20.61
N LYS A 190 -3.36 11.39 20.77
CA LYS A 190 -2.22 10.95 21.59
C LYS A 190 -0.96 10.70 20.79
N PHE A 191 -1.10 10.32 19.54
CA PHE A 191 -0.03 9.90 18.64
C PHE A 191 -0.15 10.68 17.32
N PRO A 192 0.54 11.83 17.19
CA PRO A 192 0.42 12.67 15.99
C PRO A 192 0.70 11.95 14.68
N LEU A 193 1.66 11.01 14.64
CA LEU A 193 1.94 10.20 13.44
C LEU A 193 0.73 9.36 13.01
N ALA A 194 -0.20 9.01 13.91
CA ALA A 194 -1.40 8.29 13.52
C ALA A 194 -2.35 9.15 12.67
N LEU A 195 -2.47 10.44 12.98
CA LEU A 195 -3.19 11.40 12.14
C LEU A 195 -2.47 11.63 10.82
N LEU A 196 -1.16 11.86 10.86
CA LEU A 196 -0.38 12.14 9.64
C LEU A 196 -0.35 10.94 8.69
N ALA A 197 -0.28 9.70 9.22
CA ALA A 197 -0.38 8.49 8.41
C ALA A 197 -1.74 8.38 7.70
N HIS A 198 -2.85 8.65 8.40
CA HIS A 198 -4.18 8.70 7.79
C HIS A 198 -4.27 9.75 6.68
N LEU A 199 -3.75 10.96 6.92
CA LEU A 199 -3.75 12.03 5.91
C LEU A 199 -2.86 11.68 4.72
N ALA A 200 -1.71 11.04 4.94
CA ALA A 200 -0.80 10.60 3.87
C ALA A 200 -1.46 9.55 2.97
N ASP A 201 -2.10 8.54 3.56
CA ASP A 201 -2.85 7.50 2.85
C ASP A 201 -4.00 8.10 2.02
N MET A 202 -4.80 9.01 2.61
CA MET A 202 -5.84 9.73 1.89
C MET A 202 -5.29 10.57 0.73
N GLN A 203 -4.15 11.27 0.93
CA GLN A 203 -3.54 12.07 -0.14
C GLN A 203 -3.01 11.18 -1.26
N ALA A 204 -2.33 10.08 -0.94
CA ALA A 204 -1.86 9.12 -1.93
C ALA A 204 -3.03 8.58 -2.75
N THR A 205 -4.06 8.04 -2.07
CA THR A 205 -5.23 7.46 -2.72
C THR A 205 -5.99 8.43 -3.61
N PHE A 206 -6.27 9.65 -3.14
CA PHE A 206 -7.17 10.57 -3.86
C PHE A 206 -6.49 11.63 -4.71
N LEU A 207 -5.21 11.92 -4.50
CA LEU A 207 -4.50 12.94 -5.24
C LEU A 207 -3.47 12.36 -6.22
N ASP A 208 -2.80 11.24 -5.87
CA ASP A 208 -1.73 10.68 -6.69
C ASP A 208 -2.21 9.52 -7.58
N GLU A 209 -3.13 8.69 -7.06
CA GLU A 209 -3.50 7.39 -7.64
C GLU A 209 -4.83 7.43 -8.40
N ASN A 210 -5.61 8.47 -8.25
CA ASN A 210 -6.93 8.62 -8.88
C ASN A 210 -6.78 9.30 -10.26
N GLN A 211 -6.45 8.54 -11.30
CA GLN A 211 -6.24 9.06 -12.65
C GLN A 211 -7.54 9.32 -13.45
N GLU A 212 -8.72 9.05 -12.90
CA GLU A 212 -9.99 9.20 -13.62
C GLU A 212 -10.54 10.64 -13.70
N GLN A 213 -9.81 11.65 -13.22
CA GLN A 213 -10.31 13.04 -13.18
C GLN A 213 -9.53 14.04 -14.04
N ASN A 214 -8.72 13.58 -15.03
CA ASN A 214 -8.08 14.49 -15.98
C ASN A 214 -8.37 14.13 -17.43
#